data_bd3e82aa7d3c57842f0ce6e1143436f9
#
_entry.id   bd3e82aa7d3c57842f0ce6e1143436f9
#
_cell.length_a   1.000
_cell.length_b   1.000
_cell.length_c   1.000
_cell.angle_alpha   90.00
_cell.angle_beta   90.00
_cell.angle_gamma   90.00
#
_symmetry.space_group_name_H-M   'P 1'
#
loop_
_entity.id
_entity.type
_entity.pdbx_description
1 polymer ?
#
loop_
_entity_poly.entity_id
_entity_poly.type
_entity_poly.pdbx_seq_one_letter_code
_entity_poly.pdbx_strand_id
1 'polypeptide(L)'
;IFQEQIALLAHKLGKDLTLDEGNMLRKVLTKKGTGKGAKVKNQLKQKFINGCVEKGIRQREAEGMWERFEYFSGYGFNKSHAVSYSILSFQCAWLLNYYPAEWLAAFLDKEPDSKKEKAIGIGK
;
A
#
# COMPACT_ATOMS: atom_id res chain seq x y z
N ILE A 1 2.37 -4.90 5.77
CA ILE A 1 1.61 -3.76 6.30
C ILE A 1 1.04 -2.92 5.17
N PHE A 2 -0.20 -2.54 5.25
CA PHE A 2 -0.84 -1.71 4.22
C PHE A 2 -0.60 -0.21 4.48
N GLN A 3 -0.54 0.57 3.42
CA GLN A 3 -0.30 2.02 3.51
C GLN A 3 -1.36 2.74 4.37
N GLU A 4 -2.62 2.33 4.29
CA GLU A 4 -3.72 2.89 5.09
C GLU A 4 -3.54 2.63 6.58
N GLN A 5 -2.90 1.54 6.95
CA GLN A 5 -2.59 1.23 8.36
C GLN A 5 -1.54 2.18 8.94
N ILE A 6 -0.59 2.63 8.13
CA ILE A 6 0.41 3.63 8.55
C ILE A 6 -0.29 4.95 8.88
N ALA A 7 -1.18 5.42 8.00
CA ALA A 7 -1.95 6.64 8.23
C ALA A 7 -2.80 6.56 9.50
N LEU A 8 -3.46 5.43 9.71
CA LEU A 8 -4.31 5.20 10.88
C LEU A 8 -3.52 5.14 12.18
N LEU A 9 -2.39 4.44 12.19
CA LEU A 9 -1.50 4.36 13.35
C LEU A 9 -0.91 5.72 13.70
N ALA A 10 -0.46 6.48 12.71
CA ALA A 10 0.05 7.83 12.90
C ALA A 10 -1.02 8.74 13.52
N HIS A 11 -2.26 8.69 13.04
CA HIS A 11 -3.38 9.44 13.61
C HIS A 11 -3.68 9.04 15.06
N LYS A 12 -3.69 7.75 15.36
CA LYS A 12 -4.02 7.25 16.70
C LYS A 12 -2.93 7.49 17.75
N LEU A 13 -1.68 7.40 17.36
CA LEU A 13 -0.54 7.49 18.27
C LEU A 13 0.08 8.88 18.32
N GLY A 14 -0.04 9.66 17.25
CA GLY A 14 0.53 11.00 17.16
C GLY A 14 -0.23 12.04 17.99
N LYS A 15 0.49 13.05 18.46
CA LYS A 15 -0.11 14.22 19.12
C LYS A 15 -0.63 15.20 18.08
N ASP A 16 -1.90 15.56 18.20
CA ASP A 16 -2.56 16.51 17.29
C ASP A 16 -2.37 16.16 15.80
N LEU A 17 -2.21 14.88 15.51
CA LEU A 17 -1.99 14.38 14.18
C LEU A 17 -3.35 13.96 13.60
N THR A 18 -3.89 14.79 12.72
CA THR A 18 -5.17 14.52 12.05
C THR A 18 -5.07 13.37 11.08
N LEU A 19 -6.20 12.80 10.67
CA LEU A 19 -6.22 11.75 9.66
C LEU A 19 -5.67 12.25 8.32
N ASP A 20 -5.89 13.52 7.98
CA ASP A 20 -5.33 14.15 6.78
C ASP A 20 -3.80 14.25 6.83
N GLU A 21 -3.24 14.59 7.99
CA GLU A 21 -1.79 14.58 8.21
C GLU A 21 -1.24 13.15 8.16
N GLY A 22 -1.96 12.15 8.65
CA GLY A 22 -1.62 10.74 8.47
C GLY A 22 -1.58 10.31 7.00
N ASN A 23 -2.54 10.77 6.20
CA ASN A 23 -2.54 10.56 4.76
C ASN A 23 -1.40 11.29 4.05
N MET A 24 -1.07 12.50 4.52
CA MET A 24 0.09 13.24 4.02
C MET A 24 1.40 12.51 4.34
N LEU A 25 1.53 11.96 5.54
CA LEU A 25 2.66 11.12 5.93
C LEU A 25 2.82 9.92 4.99
N ARG A 26 1.74 9.21 4.71
CA ARG A 26 1.73 8.11 3.75
C ARG A 26 2.29 8.53 2.37
N LYS A 27 1.85 9.68 1.86
CA LYS A 27 2.32 10.22 0.57
C LYS A 27 3.80 10.63 0.60
N VAL A 28 4.24 11.22 1.68
CA VAL A 28 5.63 11.67 1.86
C VAL A 28 6.58 10.48 1.99
N LEU A 29 6.18 9.45 2.72
CA LEU A 29 6.97 8.23 2.89
C LEU A 29 7.12 7.44 1.58
N THR A 30 6.11 7.45 0.71
CA THR A 30 6.16 6.74 -0.57
C THR A 30 6.93 7.46 -1.66
N LYS A 31 7.10 8.79 -1.55
CA LYS A 31 7.90 9.58 -2.50
C LYS A 31 9.32 9.73 -1.96
N LYS A 32 10.31 9.18 -2.64
CA LYS A 32 11.73 9.44 -2.37
C LYS A 32 11.97 10.94 -2.47
N GLY A 33 12.26 11.55 -1.32
CA GLY A 33 12.12 12.95 -1.09
C GLY A 33 13.01 13.89 -1.90
N THR A 34 12.40 14.95 -2.35
CA THR A 34 13.02 16.23 -2.64
C THR A 34 12.82 17.18 -1.44
N GLY A 35 13.73 18.10 -1.20
CA GLY A 35 13.94 18.87 0.04
C GLY A 35 12.72 19.44 0.78
N LYS A 36 11.58 19.71 0.11
CA LYS A 36 10.34 20.15 0.77
C LYS A 36 9.64 19.00 1.52
N GLY A 37 9.71 17.79 1.00
CA GLY A 37 9.16 16.60 1.65
C GLY A 37 9.90 16.20 2.92
N ALA A 38 11.20 16.46 3.01
CA ALA A 38 12.01 16.16 4.20
C ALA A 38 11.61 16.98 5.42
N LYS A 39 11.29 18.28 5.25
CA LYS A 39 10.81 19.15 6.35
C LYS A 39 9.47 18.68 6.89
N VAL A 40 8.52 18.38 6.02
CA VAL A 40 7.19 17.85 6.40
C VAL A 40 7.34 16.51 7.10
N LYS A 41 8.18 15.63 6.59
CA LYS A 41 8.50 14.34 7.18
C LYS A 41 9.04 14.49 8.61
N ASN A 42 9.99 15.38 8.84
CA ASN A 42 10.55 15.63 10.16
C ASN A 42 9.53 16.19 11.14
N GLN A 43 8.68 17.12 10.71
CA GLN A 43 7.60 17.68 11.53
C GLN A 43 6.61 16.59 11.95
N LEU A 44 6.20 15.75 11.02
CA LEU A 44 5.28 14.62 11.30
C LEU A 44 5.94 13.58 12.20
N LYS A 45 7.24 13.32 12.03
CA LYS A 45 8.03 12.46 12.90
C LYS A 45 8.03 12.95 14.34
N GLN A 46 8.28 14.23 14.56
CA GLN A 46 8.26 14.83 15.89
C GLN A 46 6.87 14.73 16.53
N LYS A 47 5.82 15.06 15.81
CA LYS A 47 4.44 14.90 16.29
C LYS A 47 4.12 13.46 16.66
N PHE A 48 4.56 12.50 15.86
CA PHE A 48 4.35 11.09 16.13
C PHE A 48 5.07 10.63 17.40
N ILE A 49 6.36 10.95 17.52
CA ILE A 49 7.18 10.56 18.67
C ILE A 49 6.64 11.22 19.95
N ASN A 50 6.33 12.52 19.91
CA ASN A 50 5.76 13.24 21.05
C ASN A 50 4.43 12.64 21.51
N GLY A 51 3.57 12.26 20.57
CA GLY A 51 2.30 11.60 20.87
C GLY A 51 2.48 10.24 21.51
N CYS A 52 3.42 9.45 21.02
CA CYS A 52 3.75 8.15 21.60
C CYS A 52 4.27 8.28 23.05
N VAL A 53 5.17 9.23 23.30
CA VAL A 53 5.72 9.49 24.64
C VAL A 53 4.62 9.93 25.61
N GLU A 54 3.70 10.80 25.20
CA GLU A 54 2.56 11.21 26.01
C GLU A 54 1.62 10.05 26.39
N LYS A 55 1.53 9.03 25.54
CA LYS A 55 0.73 7.83 25.76
C LYS A 55 1.46 6.74 26.57
N GLY A 56 2.66 7.02 27.07
CA GLY A 56 3.45 6.09 27.86
C GLY A 56 4.35 5.15 27.07
N ILE A 57 4.49 5.36 25.77
CA ILE A 57 5.42 4.61 24.93
C ILE A 57 6.80 5.24 25.05
N ARG A 58 7.83 4.43 25.24
CA ARG A 58 9.22 4.93 25.33
C ARG A 58 9.65 5.55 24.00
N GLN A 59 10.41 6.64 24.08
CA GLN A 59 10.91 7.34 22.89
C GLN A 59 11.65 6.39 21.92
N ARG A 60 12.47 5.50 22.45
CA ARG A 60 13.20 4.49 21.66
C ARG A 60 12.28 3.56 20.89
N GLU A 61 11.17 3.15 21.50
CA GLU A 61 10.16 2.31 20.85
C GLU A 61 9.39 3.07 19.78
N ALA A 62 9.08 4.34 20.02
CA ALA A 62 8.45 5.22 19.04
C ALA A 62 9.34 5.45 17.81
N GLU A 63 10.63 5.66 18.02
CA GLU A 63 11.61 5.78 16.95
C GLU A 63 11.72 4.48 16.13
N GLY A 64 11.74 3.33 16.80
CA GLY A 64 11.73 2.02 16.15
C GLY A 64 10.47 1.78 15.31
N MET A 65 9.29 2.22 15.77
CA MET A 65 8.07 2.17 14.97
C MET A 65 8.14 3.08 13.74
N TRP A 66 8.71 4.27 13.89
CA TRP A 66 8.91 5.19 12.79
C TRP A 66 9.85 4.61 11.72
N GLU A 67 10.94 4.01 12.11
CA GLU A 67 11.87 3.32 11.21
C GLU A 67 11.18 2.21 10.43
N ARG A 68 10.29 1.46 11.07
CA ARG A 68 9.46 0.45 10.40
C ARG A 68 8.51 1.09 9.38
N PHE A 69 7.93 2.23 9.68
CA PHE A 69 7.12 2.98 8.70
C PHE A 69 7.94 3.36 7.48
N GLU A 70 9.16 3.84 7.66
CA GLU A 70 10.07 4.18 6.57
C GLU A 70 10.46 2.95 5.74
N TYR A 71 10.75 1.85 6.40
CA TYR A 71 11.08 0.59 5.74
C TYR A 71 9.92 0.08 4.88
N PHE A 72 8.72 0.03 5.43
CA PHE A 72 7.55 -0.46 4.71
C PHE A 72 6.95 0.55 3.73
N SER A 73 7.35 1.80 3.79
CA SER A 73 6.85 2.81 2.86
C SER A 73 7.21 2.52 1.39
N GLY A 74 8.37 1.91 1.17
CA GLY A 74 8.80 1.46 -0.16
C GLY A 74 8.10 0.19 -0.65
N TYR A 75 7.51 -0.58 0.26
CA TYR A 75 6.88 -1.87 0.00
C TYR A 75 5.41 -1.91 0.43
N GLY A 76 4.92 -0.82 1.02
CA GLY A 76 3.54 -0.72 1.47
C GLY A 76 2.57 -0.79 0.30
N PHE A 77 1.58 -1.67 0.40
CA PHE A 77 0.59 -1.87 -0.64
C PHE A 77 -0.75 -1.25 -0.26
N ASN A 78 -1.46 -0.72 -1.24
CA ASN A 78 -2.79 -0.16 -1.03
C ASN A 78 -3.79 -1.31 -0.79
N LYS A 79 -4.44 -1.31 0.38
CA LYS A 79 -5.40 -2.34 0.76
C LYS A 79 -6.61 -2.38 -0.18
N SER A 80 -7.15 -1.23 -0.55
CA SER A 80 -8.29 -1.14 -1.47
C SER A 80 -7.97 -1.75 -2.83
N HIS A 81 -6.76 -1.47 -3.33
CA HIS A 81 -6.28 -2.06 -4.58
C HIS A 81 -6.11 -3.58 -4.47
N ALA A 82 -5.50 -4.06 -3.38
CA ALA A 82 -5.34 -5.50 -3.13
C ALA A 82 -6.69 -6.24 -3.05
N VAL A 83 -7.67 -5.67 -2.34
CA VAL A 83 -9.02 -6.25 -2.22
C VAL A 83 -9.72 -6.27 -3.57
N SER A 84 -9.68 -5.17 -4.32
CA SER A 84 -10.32 -5.10 -5.64
C SER A 84 -9.73 -6.11 -6.63
N TYR A 85 -8.41 -6.22 -6.68
CA TYR A 85 -7.74 -7.21 -7.51
C TYR A 85 -8.00 -8.64 -7.07
N SER A 86 -8.10 -8.90 -5.77
CA SER A 86 -8.43 -10.21 -5.24
C SER A 86 -9.83 -10.67 -5.67
N ILE A 87 -10.81 -9.76 -5.70
CA ILE A 87 -12.16 -10.04 -6.19
C ILE A 87 -12.12 -10.40 -7.68
N LEU A 88 -11.42 -9.61 -8.49
CA LEU A 88 -11.25 -9.89 -9.92
C LEU A 88 -10.52 -11.21 -10.17
N SER A 89 -9.48 -11.49 -9.41
CA SER A 89 -8.74 -12.75 -9.50
C SER A 89 -9.62 -13.95 -9.17
N PHE A 90 -10.46 -13.83 -8.15
CA PHE A 90 -11.43 -14.87 -7.79
C PHE A 90 -12.45 -15.09 -8.91
N GLN A 91 -13.01 -14.03 -9.48
CA GLN A 91 -13.95 -14.11 -10.59
C GLN A 91 -13.33 -14.75 -11.82
N CYS A 92 -12.09 -14.39 -12.17
CA CYS A 92 -11.35 -15.03 -13.26
C CYS A 92 -11.11 -16.52 -13.02
N ALA A 93 -10.71 -16.90 -11.82
CA ALA A 93 -10.49 -18.29 -11.44
C ALA A 93 -11.79 -19.10 -11.48
N TRP A 94 -12.89 -18.52 -11.01
CA TRP A 94 -14.22 -19.14 -11.08
C TRP A 94 -14.66 -19.38 -12.52
N LEU A 95 -14.53 -18.38 -13.39
CA LEU A 95 -14.87 -18.48 -14.81
C LEU A 95 -13.98 -19.52 -15.52
N LEU A 96 -12.68 -19.51 -15.23
CA LEU A 96 -11.76 -20.50 -15.80
C LEU A 96 -12.11 -21.93 -15.39
N ASN A 97 -12.58 -22.12 -14.15
CA ASN A 97 -12.96 -23.44 -13.65
C ASN A 97 -14.28 -23.95 -14.26
N TYR A 98 -15.30 -23.11 -14.35
CA TYR A 98 -16.64 -23.51 -14.81
C TYR A 98 -16.89 -23.26 -16.29
N TYR A 99 -16.25 -22.27 -16.90
CA TYR A 99 -16.39 -21.86 -18.30
C TYR A 99 -15.02 -21.64 -18.96
N PRO A 100 -14.17 -22.68 -19.03
CA PRO A 100 -12.79 -22.50 -19.48
C PRO A 100 -12.67 -22.03 -20.94
N ALA A 101 -13.48 -22.57 -21.84
CA ALA A 101 -13.43 -22.20 -23.26
C ALA A 101 -13.85 -20.75 -23.49
N GLU A 102 -14.93 -20.34 -22.87
CA GLU A 102 -15.46 -18.97 -22.97
C GLU A 102 -14.53 -17.96 -22.33
N TRP A 103 -13.97 -18.29 -21.18
CA TRP A 103 -13.00 -17.42 -20.50
C TRP A 103 -11.72 -17.25 -21.32
N LEU A 104 -11.17 -18.33 -21.86
CA LEU A 104 -9.98 -18.30 -22.71
C LEU A 104 -10.24 -17.51 -23.99
N ALA A 105 -11.39 -17.69 -24.63
CA ALA A 105 -11.76 -16.93 -25.80
C ALA A 105 -11.83 -15.42 -25.52
N ALA A 106 -12.47 -15.03 -24.44
CA ALA A 106 -12.57 -13.63 -24.02
C ALA A 106 -11.20 -13.03 -23.63
N PHE A 107 -10.38 -13.80 -22.92
CA PHE A 107 -9.03 -13.40 -22.55
C PHE A 107 -8.15 -13.15 -23.78
N LEU A 108 -8.13 -14.07 -24.74
CA LEU A 108 -7.36 -13.95 -25.95
C LEU A 108 -7.86 -12.82 -26.86
N ASP A 109 -9.17 -12.60 -26.90
CA ASP A 109 -9.75 -11.49 -27.67
C ASP A 109 -9.30 -10.11 -27.17
N LYS A 110 -9.13 -9.96 -25.87
CA LYS A 110 -8.76 -8.69 -25.22
C LYS A 110 -7.25 -8.52 -25.03
N GLU A 111 -6.46 -9.58 -25.16
CA GLU A 111 -5.01 -9.44 -25.02
C GLU A 111 -4.39 -8.69 -26.23
N PRO A 112 -3.40 -7.82 -26.00
CA PRO A 112 -2.61 -7.23 -27.07
C PRO A 112 -1.91 -8.31 -27.91
N ASP A 113 -1.82 -8.11 -29.21
CA ASP A 113 -1.22 -9.08 -30.15
C ASP A 113 0.17 -9.54 -29.75
N SER A 114 0.98 -8.64 -29.19
CA SER A 114 2.32 -8.97 -28.66
C SER A 114 2.33 -9.99 -27.51
N LYS A 115 1.19 -10.17 -26.84
CA LYS A 115 1.06 -11.10 -25.72
C LYS A 115 0.27 -12.37 -26.07
N LYS A 116 -0.47 -12.36 -27.18
CA LYS A 116 -1.29 -13.49 -27.60
C LYS A 116 -0.47 -14.77 -27.83
N GLU A 117 0.67 -14.65 -28.45
CA GLU A 117 1.56 -15.79 -28.73
C GLU A 117 2.04 -16.47 -27.43
N LYS A 118 2.39 -15.68 -26.41
CA LYS A 118 2.77 -16.20 -25.10
C LYS A 118 1.60 -16.88 -24.39
N ALA A 119 0.41 -16.30 -24.47
CA ALA A 119 -0.79 -16.85 -23.86
C ALA A 119 -1.19 -18.19 -24.50
N ILE A 120 -1.10 -18.29 -25.82
CA ILE A 120 -1.35 -19.53 -26.57
C ILE A 120 -0.28 -20.59 -26.24
N GLY A 121 0.98 -20.20 -26.08
CA GLY A 121 2.10 -21.08 -25.73
C GLY A 121 2.00 -21.70 -24.34
N ILE A 122 1.39 -21.02 -23.38
CA ILE A 122 1.21 -21.51 -22.01
C ILE A 122 0.23 -22.70 -21.95
N GLY A 123 -0.71 -22.80 -22.89
CA GLY A 123 -1.66 -23.89 -22.98
C GLY A 123 -1.14 -25.17 -23.62
N LYS A 124 0.10 -25.16 -24.07
CA LYS A 124 0.78 -26.33 -24.64
C LYS A 124 1.64 -27.00 -23.58
#